data_d3cd69dace5c3559bf1c86333dbdabd2
#
_entry.id   d3cd69dace5c3559bf1c86333dbdabd2
#
_cell.length_a   1.000
_cell.length_b   1.000
_cell.length_c   1.000
_cell.angle_alpha   90.00
_cell.angle_beta   90.00
_cell.angle_gamma   90.00
#
_symmetry.space_group_name_H-M   'P 1'
#
loop_
_entity.id
_entity.type
_entity.pdbx_description
1 polymer ?
#
loop_
_entity_poly.entity_id
_entity_poly.type
_entity_poly.pdbx_seq_one_letter_code
_entity_poly.pdbx_strand_id
1 'polypeptide(L)'
;MTEHRKYRFPFRLTIRLTVVMTFIIATFITAFAALTLQYYFMQQMATDAATERFNYLADKTSQLLNTIDSQAVETTRILASYPDLMNGNTVSQNARGIFSSLMLNRDMLYAIYLGLPNGDFYEVINLNSGEEVRKQLNAEPEDRWLVVAHSGDG
;
A
#
# COMPACT_ATOMS: atom_id res chain seq x y z
N MET A 1 43.60 -2.72 72.99
CA MET A 1 44.68 -2.15 72.16
C MET A 1 44.59 -2.87 70.80
N THR A 2 43.87 -2.34 69.85
CA THR A 2 43.67 -2.92 68.55
C THR A 2 44.38 -2.05 67.50
N GLU A 3 45.47 -2.57 67.01
CA GLU A 3 46.36 -1.96 66.03
C GLU A 3 45.68 -1.95 64.62
N HIS A 4 45.28 -0.78 64.16
CA HIS A 4 44.77 -0.61 62.79
C HIS A 4 45.93 -0.62 61.80
N ARG A 5 46.14 -1.79 61.16
CA ARG A 5 47.07 -1.98 60.05
C ARG A 5 46.56 -1.29 58.80
N LYS A 6 47.03 -0.08 58.54
CA LYS A 6 46.78 0.66 57.28
C LYS A 6 47.54 -0.06 56.15
N TYR A 7 46.80 -0.76 55.32
CA TYR A 7 47.30 -1.26 54.03
C TYR A 7 47.58 -0.07 53.11
N ARG A 8 48.81 0.40 53.05
CA ARG A 8 49.29 1.29 52.02
C ARG A 8 49.61 0.44 50.80
N PHE A 9 48.80 0.51 49.76
CA PHE A 9 49.14 -0.02 48.44
C PHE A 9 50.24 0.85 47.83
N PRO A 10 51.47 0.35 47.63
CA PRO A 10 52.55 1.10 47.00
C PRO A 10 52.40 0.96 45.47
N PHE A 11 51.39 1.58 44.85
CA PHE A 11 51.39 1.73 43.40
C PHE A 11 52.36 2.87 43.04
N ARG A 12 53.62 2.57 42.89
CA ARG A 12 54.58 3.42 42.18
C ARG A 12 54.34 3.23 40.70
N LEU A 13 53.31 3.88 40.16
CA LEU A 13 53.05 3.95 38.73
C LEU A 13 54.26 4.66 38.07
N THR A 14 55.01 3.92 37.27
CA THR A 14 56.08 4.49 36.46
C THR A 14 55.46 5.50 35.50
N ILE A 15 56.04 6.68 35.30
CA ILE A 15 55.54 7.76 34.42
C ILE A 15 55.05 7.19 33.05
N ARG A 16 55.78 6.24 32.51
CA ARG A 16 55.41 5.53 31.24
C ARG A 16 54.07 4.82 31.34
N LEU A 17 53.79 4.13 32.43
CA LEU A 17 52.54 3.40 32.64
C LEU A 17 51.38 4.37 32.80
N THR A 18 51.57 5.47 33.52
CA THR A 18 50.53 6.51 33.68
C THR A 18 50.15 7.13 32.34
N VAL A 19 51.13 7.50 31.52
CA VAL A 19 50.86 8.07 30.17
C VAL A 19 50.10 7.10 29.28
N VAL A 20 50.52 5.83 29.24
CA VAL A 20 49.86 4.81 28.45
C VAL A 20 48.43 4.58 28.91
N MET A 21 48.18 4.46 30.20
CA MET A 21 46.85 4.28 30.78
C MET A 21 45.94 5.48 30.51
N THR A 22 46.43 6.69 30.62
CA THR A 22 45.67 7.90 30.29
C THR A 22 45.27 7.92 28.82
N PHE A 23 46.19 7.57 27.94
CA PHE A 23 45.90 7.49 26.51
C PHE A 23 44.83 6.42 26.17
N ILE A 24 44.96 5.23 26.76
CA ILE A 24 43.97 4.15 26.60
C ILE A 24 42.60 4.61 27.10
N ILE A 25 42.50 5.19 28.27
CA ILE A 25 41.24 5.69 28.85
C ILE A 25 40.63 6.77 27.96
N ALA A 26 41.41 7.74 27.51
CA ALA A 26 40.94 8.77 26.60
C ALA A 26 40.40 8.22 25.29
N THR A 27 41.11 7.23 24.71
CA THR A 27 40.65 6.55 23.47
C THR A 27 39.36 5.79 23.69
N PHE A 28 39.20 5.09 24.81
CA PHE A 28 37.94 4.40 25.13
C PHE A 28 36.77 5.35 25.32
N ILE A 29 36.97 6.47 26.01
CA ILE A 29 35.94 7.49 26.22
C ILE A 29 35.51 8.06 24.87
N THR A 30 36.46 8.43 24.02
CA THR A 30 36.16 8.97 22.68
C THR A 30 35.43 7.95 21.80
N ALA A 31 35.87 6.70 21.77
CA ALA A 31 35.22 5.64 21.01
C ALA A 31 33.81 5.39 21.52
N PHE A 32 33.60 5.32 22.83
CA PHE A 32 32.28 5.12 23.41
C PHE A 32 31.32 6.28 23.08
N ALA A 33 31.81 7.52 23.21
CA ALA A 33 31.02 8.69 22.84
C ALA A 33 30.63 8.68 21.34
N ALA A 34 31.57 8.34 20.47
CA ALA A 34 31.32 8.24 19.03
C ALA A 34 30.27 7.16 18.68
N LEU A 35 30.38 5.97 19.27
CA LEU A 35 29.44 4.87 19.07
C LEU A 35 28.05 5.22 19.59
N THR A 36 27.95 5.86 20.74
CA THR A 36 26.66 6.28 21.31
C THR A 36 25.98 7.31 20.41
N LEU A 37 26.75 8.29 19.92
CA LEU A 37 26.25 9.32 19.01
C LEU A 37 25.79 8.72 17.68
N GLN A 38 26.60 7.82 17.12
CA GLN A 38 26.27 7.11 15.89
C GLN A 38 24.99 6.29 16.03
N TYR A 39 24.83 5.55 17.14
CA TYR A 39 23.63 4.77 17.40
C TYR A 39 22.38 5.66 17.47
N TYR A 40 22.46 6.79 18.18
CA TYR A 40 21.37 7.75 18.30
C TYR A 40 20.94 8.31 16.94
N PHE A 41 21.91 8.78 16.15
CA PHE A 41 21.62 9.31 14.81
C PHE A 41 21.07 8.25 13.84
N MET A 42 21.61 7.03 13.86
CA MET A 42 21.10 5.93 13.02
C MET A 42 19.64 5.61 13.36
N GLN A 43 19.28 5.57 14.64
CA GLN A 43 17.93 5.28 15.07
C GLN A 43 16.95 6.37 14.62
N GLN A 44 17.35 7.62 14.75
CA GLN A 44 16.54 8.75 14.29
C GLN A 44 16.36 8.73 12.77
N MET A 45 17.42 8.56 12.01
CA MET A 45 17.36 8.49 10.55
C MET A 45 16.49 7.30 10.06
N ALA A 46 16.57 6.15 10.71
CA ALA A 46 15.76 4.99 10.36
C ALA A 46 14.27 5.24 10.60
N THR A 47 13.93 5.91 11.71
CA THR A 47 12.54 6.25 12.05
C THR A 47 11.99 7.30 11.08
N ASP A 48 12.75 8.33 10.79
CA ASP A 48 12.35 9.40 9.86
C ASP A 48 12.14 8.85 8.45
N ALA A 49 13.07 8.02 7.96
CA ALA A 49 12.95 7.38 6.65
C ALA A 49 11.75 6.41 6.56
N ALA A 50 11.47 5.67 7.64
CA ALA A 50 10.30 4.79 7.69
C ALA A 50 9.00 5.60 7.67
N THR A 51 8.92 6.68 8.43
CA THR A 51 7.76 7.58 8.50
C THR A 51 7.51 8.27 7.16
N GLU A 52 8.55 8.77 6.51
CA GLU A 52 8.45 9.41 5.19
C GLU A 52 7.95 8.42 4.13
N ARG A 53 8.49 7.21 4.10
CA ARG A 53 8.01 6.15 3.19
C ARG A 53 6.57 5.76 3.45
N PHE A 54 6.18 5.65 4.71
CA PHE A 54 4.80 5.33 5.08
C PHE A 54 3.83 6.43 4.63
N ASN A 55 4.16 7.70 4.89
CA ASN A 55 3.35 8.83 4.46
C ASN A 55 3.25 8.90 2.93
N TYR A 56 4.35 8.70 2.21
CA TYR A 56 4.35 8.66 0.75
C TYR A 56 3.43 7.56 0.20
N LEU A 57 3.49 6.35 0.77
CA LEU A 57 2.63 5.24 0.35
C LEU A 57 1.16 5.50 0.70
N ALA A 58 0.88 6.08 1.86
CA ALA A 58 -0.47 6.45 2.28
C ALA A 58 -1.08 7.49 1.34
N ASP A 59 -0.33 8.54 1.01
CA ASP A 59 -0.76 9.58 0.06
C ASP A 59 -1.00 9.00 -1.33
N LYS A 60 -0.11 8.16 -1.81
CA LYS A 60 -0.24 7.52 -3.12
C LYS A 60 -1.46 6.60 -3.18
N THR A 61 -1.70 5.83 -2.12
CA THR A 61 -2.89 4.97 -2.01
C THR A 61 -4.16 5.80 -1.96
N SER A 62 -4.19 6.89 -1.20
CA SER A 62 -5.31 7.82 -1.14
C SER A 62 -5.63 8.45 -2.50
N GLN A 63 -4.61 8.89 -3.23
CA GLN A 63 -4.77 9.42 -4.59
C GLN A 63 -5.34 8.38 -5.55
N LEU A 64 -4.85 7.13 -5.48
CA LEU A 64 -5.35 6.04 -6.30
C LEU A 64 -6.84 5.76 -6.00
N LEU A 65 -7.21 5.66 -4.73
CA LEU A 65 -8.60 5.45 -4.32
C LEU A 65 -9.51 6.58 -4.79
N ASN A 66 -9.10 7.83 -4.64
CA ASN A 66 -9.86 8.98 -5.13
C ASN A 66 -10.02 8.96 -6.65
N THR A 67 -9.01 8.50 -7.39
CA THR A 67 -9.09 8.36 -8.85
C THR A 67 -10.10 7.29 -9.25
N ILE A 68 -10.08 6.13 -8.58
CA ILE A 68 -11.02 5.03 -8.82
C ILE A 68 -12.46 5.49 -8.51
N ASP A 69 -12.67 6.12 -7.36
CA ASP A 69 -13.98 6.62 -6.95
C ASP A 69 -14.54 7.64 -7.96
N SER A 70 -13.72 8.62 -8.36
CA SER A 70 -14.10 9.62 -9.36
C SER A 70 -14.46 8.97 -10.70
N GLN A 71 -13.70 7.96 -11.15
CA GLN A 71 -14.00 7.25 -12.39
C GLN A 71 -15.30 6.45 -12.28
N ALA A 72 -15.57 5.83 -11.14
CA ALA A 72 -16.82 5.08 -10.93
C ALA A 72 -18.02 6.01 -10.93
N VAL A 73 -17.95 7.14 -10.22
CA VAL A 73 -19.01 8.15 -10.18
C VAL A 73 -19.27 8.75 -11.55
N GLU A 74 -18.22 9.11 -12.29
CA GLU A 74 -18.35 9.64 -13.65
C GLU A 74 -18.98 8.63 -14.60
N THR A 75 -18.52 7.39 -14.55
CA THR A 75 -19.06 6.30 -15.37
C THR A 75 -20.55 6.08 -15.09
N THR A 76 -20.94 6.06 -13.82
CA THR A 76 -22.35 5.92 -13.41
C THR A 76 -23.18 7.10 -13.88
N ARG A 77 -22.66 8.33 -13.82
CA ARG A 77 -23.35 9.53 -14.31
C ARG A 77 -23.56 9.49 -15.82
N ILE A 78 -22.54 9.08 -16.57
CA ILE A 78 -22.64 8.91 -18.03
C ILE A 78 -23.70 7.86 -18.35
N LEU A 79 -23.66 6.70 -17.69
CA LEU A 79 -24.66 5.65 -17.89
C LEU A 79 -26.07 6.12 -17.58
N ALA A 80 -26.27 6.82 -16.48
CA ALA A 80 -27.59 7.37 -16.10
C ALA A 80 -28.15 8.38 -17.11
N SER A 81 -27.29 9.00 -17.92
CA SER A 81 -27.70 9.94 -18.98
C SER A 81 -27.94 9.29 -20.34
N TYR A 82 -27.69 8.00 -20.48
CA TYR A 82 -27.89 7.27 -21.74
C TYR A 82 -29.32 6.74 -21.86
N PRO A 83 -30.17 7.34 -22.71
CA PRO A 83 -31.56 6.89 -22.87
C PRO A 83 -31.69 5.53 -23.52
N ASP A 84 -30.66 5.10 -24.30
CA ASP A 84 -30.67 3.87 -25.07
C ASP A 84 -30.20 2.64 -24.28
N LEU A 85 -29.94 2.76 -22.97
CA LEU A 85 -29.59 1.61 -22.14
C LEU A 85 -30.78 0.70 -21.86
N MET A 86 -31.97 1.24 -21.91
CA MET A 86 -33.21 0.52 -21.62
C MET A 86 -34.18 0.63 -22.79
N ASN A 87 -34.84 -0.47 -23.12
CA ASN A 87 -35.93 -0.50 -24.06
C ASN A 87 -37.20 -0.88 -23.28
N GLY A 88 -37.89 0.12 -22.72
CA GLY A 88 -38.97 -0.13 -21.78
C GLY A 88 -38.45 -0.72 -20.47
N ASN A 89 -38.90 -1.94 -20.12
CA ASN A 89 -38.48 -2.66 -18.91
C ASN A 89 -37.37 -3.69 -19.18
N THR A 90 -36.74 -3.67 -20.35
CA THR A 90 -35.66 -4.61 -20.68
C THR A 90 -34.38 -3.92 -21.05
N VAL A 91 -33.24 -4.59 -20.86
CA VAL A 91 -31.91 -4.06 -21.21
C VAL A 91 -31.80 -4.02 -22.75
N SER A 92 -31.33 -2.91 -23.27
CA SER A 92 -31.09 -2.72 -24.69
C SER A 92 -29.99 -3.67 -25.22
N GLN A 93 -30.14 -4.15 -26.46
CA GLN A 93 -29.10 -4.91 -27.13
C GLN A 93 -27.77 -4.14 -27.25
N ASN A 94 -27.80 -2.82 -27.22
CA ASN A 94 -26.63 -1.97 -27.29
C ASN A 94 -25.89 -1.83 -25.95
N ALA A 95 -26.50 -2.23 -24.83
CA ALA A 95 -25.93 -2.08 -23.48
C ALA A 95 -24.55 -2.71 -23.37
N ARG A 96 -24.33 -3.90 -23.96
CA ARG A 96 -23.00 -4.53 -23.99
C ARG A 96 -21.95 -3.62 -24.62
N GLY A 97 -22.24 -3.03 -25.77
CA GLY A 97 -21.33 -2.14 -26.49
C GLY A 97 -21.01 -0.88 -25.69
N ILE A 98 -22.00 -0.30 -25.03
CA ILE A 98 -21.86 0.88 -24.19
C ILE A 98 -21.00 0.57 -22.96
N PHE A 99 -21.32 -0.51 -22.23
CA PHE A 99 -20.59 -0.91 -21.03
C PHE A 99 -19.13 -1.26 -21.34
N SER A 100 -18.90 -2.06 -22.39
CA SER A 100 -17.54 -2.41 -22.82
C SER A 100 -16.74 -1.18 -23.28
N SER A 101 -17.37 -0.22 -23.97
CA SER A 101 -16.71 1.02 -24.39
C SER A 101 -16.31 1.90 -23.21
N LEU A 102 -17.15 1.99 -22.17
CA LEU A 102 -16.86 2.75 -20.96
C LEU A 102 -15.74 2.13 -20.13
N MET A 103 -15.62 0.80 -20.14
CA MET A 103 -14.53 0.08 -19.45
C MET A 103 -13.27 -0.04 -20.32
N LEU A 104 -13.31 0.33 -21.60
CA LEU A 104 -12.14 0.30 -22.47
C LEU A 104 -11.07 1.25 -21.92
N ASN A 105 -9.84 0.75 -21.71
CA ASN A 105 -8.71 1.49 -21.11
C ASN A 105 -8.93 1.91 -19.64
N ARG A 106 -9.86 1.27 -18.94
CA ARG A 106 -10.09 1.46 -17.50
C ARG A 106 -9.97 0.11 -16.79
N ASP A 107 -8.78 -0.43 -16.75
CA ASP A 107 -8.53 -1.79 -16.21
C ASP A 107 -8.89 -1.92 -14.72
N MET A 108 -8.99 -0.80 -13.99
CA MET A 108 -9.45 -0.78 -12.60
C MET A 108 -10.96 -1.00 -12.45
N LEU A 109 -11.75 -0.82 -13.50
CA LEU A 109 -13.17 -1.13 -13.48
C LEU A 109 -13.37 -2.62 -13.78
N TYR A 110 -13.77 -3.34 -12.72
CA TYR A 110 -14.04 -4.77 -12.79
C TYR A 110 -15.30 -5.09 -13.60
N ALA A 111 -16.40 -4.43 -13.29
CA ALA A 111 -17.70 -4.68 -13.93
C ALA A 111 -18.59 -3.44 -13.92
N ILE A 112 -19.53 -3.40 -14.86
CA ILE A 112 -20.67 -2.47 -14.85
C ILE A 112 -21.93 -3.31 -14.89
N TYR A 113 -22.87 -3.02 -14.01
CA TYR A 113 -24.13 -3.74 -13.94
C TYR A 113 -25.32 -2.79 -13.90
N LEU A 114 -26.46 -3.31 -14.32
CA LEU A 114 -27.76 -2.65 -14.33
C LEU A 114 -28.80 -3.59 -13.73
N GLY A 115 -29.43 -3.18 -12.64
CA GLY A 115 -30.59 -3.86 -12.06
C GLY A 115 -31.87 -3.13 -12.46
N LEU A 116 -32.89 -3.88 -12.87
CA LEU A 116 -34.18 -3.35 -13.25
C LEU A 116 -35.23 -3.58 -12.15
N PRO A 117 -36.30 -2.76 -12.11
CA PRO A 117 -37.36 -2.90 -11.09
C PRO A 117 -38.11 -4.23 -11.15
N ASN A 118 -38.12 -4.92 -12.30
CA ASN A 118 -38.73 -6.24 -12.48
C ASN A 118 -37.84 -7.39 -11.94
N GLY A 119 -36.67 -7.08 -11.40
CA GLY A 119 -35.71 -8.07 -10.89
C GLY A 119 -34.70 -8.57 -11.94
N ASP A 120 -34.79 -8.09 -13.18
CA ASP A 120 -33.78 -8.40 -14.20
C ASP A 120 -32.44 -7.76 -13.80
N PHE A 121 -31.37 -8.48 -14.10
CA PHE A 121 -30.00 -8.06 -13.84
C PHE A 121 -29.15 -8.28 -15.08
N TYR A 122 -28.35 -7.30 -15.43
CA TYR A 122 -27.44 -7.36 -16.56
C TYR A 122 -26.08 -6.82 -16.17
N GLU A 123 -25.03 -7.59 -16.39
CA GLU A 123 -23.67 -7.26 -16.02
C GLU A 123 -22.70 -7.52 -17.16
N VAL A 124 -21.74 -6.64 -17.35
CA VAL A 124 -20.58 -6.85 -18.22
C VAL A 124 -19.34 -6.78 -17.37
N ILE A 125 -18.57 -7.86 -17.35
CA ILE A 125 -17.34 -8.01 -16.57
C ILE A 125 -16.14 -7.81 -17.48
N ASN A 126 -15.17 -7.02 -17.03
CA ASN A 126 -13.90 -6.81 -17.69
C ASN A 126 -12.90 -7.88 -17.26
N LEU A 127 -12.68 -8.86 -18.10
CA LEU A 127 -11.75 -9.97 -17.85
C LEU A 127 -10.28 -9.53 -17.82
N ASN A 128 -9.97 -8.31 -18.29
CA ASN A 128 -8.63 -7.73 -18.22
C ASN A 128 -8.37 -6.94 -16.93
N SER A 129 -9.35 -6.84 -16.03
CA SER A 129 -9.18 -6.16 -14.74
C SER A 129 -8.22 -6.89 -13.78
N GLY A 130 -7.94 -8.18 -14.01
CA GLY A 130 -6.97 -8.96 -13.25
C GLY A 130 -6.88 -10.42 -13.68
N GLU A 131 -5.71 -11.03 -13.51
CA GLU A 131 -5.51 -12.47 -13.80
C GLU A 131 -6.40 -13.36 -12.92
N GLU A 132 -6.64 -12.97 -11.66
CA GLU A 132 -7.50 -13.71 -10.75
C GLU A 132 -8.95 -13.75 -11.23
N VAL A 133 -9.42 -12.66 -11.85
CA VAL A 133 -10.76 -12.58 -12.45
C VAL A 133 -10.91 -13.63 -13.57
N ARG A 134 -9.94 -13.72 -14.46
CA ARG A 134 -9.93 -14.72 -15.54
C ARG A 134 -9.96 -16.14 -14.99
N LYS A 135 -9.15 -16.43 -13.97
CA LYS A 135 -9.08 -17.76 -13.36
C LYS A 135 -10.40 -18.15 -12.67
N GLN A 136 -10.98 -17.23 -11.90
CA GLN A 136 -12.24 -17.48 -11.18
C GLN A 136 -13.42 -17.74 -12.13
N LEU A 137 -13.43 -17.04 -13.26
CA LEU A 137 -14.51 -17.14 -14.25
C LEU A 137 -14.23 -18.17 -15.35
N ASN A 138 -13.12 -18.91 -15.28
CA ASN A 138 -12.67 -19.87 -16.30
C ASN A 138 -12.71 -19.28 -17.72
N ALA A 139 -12.31 -18.01 -17.86
CA ALA A 139 -12.35 -17.29 -19.11
C ALA A 139 -11.23 -17.73 -20.06
N GLU A 140 -11.52 -17.82 -21.36
CA GLU A 140 -10.53 -18.12 -22.38
C GLU A 140 -9.56 -16.94 -22.58
N PRO A 141 -8.32 -17.19 -23.02
CA PRO A 141 -7.30 -16.13 -23.18
C PRO A 141 -7.71 -14.98 -24.10
N GLU A 142 -8.49 -15.26 -25.11
CA GLU A 142 -8.99 -14.30 -26.11
C GLU A 142 -10.21 -13.52 -25.65
N ASP A 143 -10.91 -13.99 -24.63
CA ASP A 143 -12.09 -13.31 -24.12
C ASP A 143 -11.70 -12.06 -23.36
N ARG A 144 -12.35 -10.94 -23.67
CA ARG A 144 -12.17 -9.67 -22.98
C ARG A 144 -13.35 -9.33 -22.08
N TRP A 145 -14.55 -9.76 -22.47
CA TRP A 145 -15.79 -9.40 -21.79
C TRP A 145 -16.62 -10.64 -21.50
N LEU A 146 -17.09 -10.74 -20.27
CA LEU A 146 -18.11 -11.72 -19.89
C LEU A 146 -19.43 -10.98 -19.64
N VAL A 147 -20.51 -11.47 -20.24
CA VAL A 147 -21.85 -10.93 -20.03
C VAL A 147 -22.64 -11.89 -19.16
N VAL A 148 -23.19 -11.38 -18.07
CA VAL A 148 -24.08 -12.09 -17.17
C VAL A 148 -25.45 -11.41 -17.26
N ALA A 149 -26.47 -12.17 -17.59
CA ALA A 149 -27.85 -11.70 -17.62
C ALA A 149 -28.72 -12.68 -16.83
N HIS A 150 -29.53 -12.13 -15.93
CA HIS A 150 -30.48 -12.88 -15.11
C HIS A 150 -31.88 -12.26 -15.28
N SER A 151 -32.91 -13.10 -15.47
CA SER A 151 -34.30 -12.66 -15.51
C SER A 151 -34.91 -12.82 -14.11
N GLY A 152 -35.61 -11.79 -13.65
CA GLY A 152 -36.25 -11.81 -12.34
C GLY A 152 -37.48 -12.72 -12.23
N ASP A 153 -37.94 -13.27 -13.36
CA ASP A 153 -39.09 -14.16 -13.41
C ASP A 153 -38.68 -15.65 -13.26
N GLY A 154 -37.81 -15.94 -12.29
CA GLY A 154 -37.32 -17.28 -11.97
C GLY A 154 -37.76 -17.78 -10.62
#